data_9494ec2288dbbac17b4c50f4ab843fc8
#
_entry.id   9494ec2288dbbac17b4c50f4ab843fc8
#
_cell.length_a   1.000
_cell.length_b   1.000
_cell.length_c   1.000
_cell.angle_alpha   90.00
_cell.angle_beta   90.00
_cell.angle_gamma   90.00
#
_symmetry.space_group_name_H-M   'P 1'
#
loop_
_entity.id
_entity.type
_entity.pdbx_description
1 polymer ?
#
loop_
_entity_poly.entity_id
_entity_poly.type
_entity_poly.pdbx_seq_one_letter_code
_entity_poly.pdbx_strand_id
1 'polypeptide(L)'
;MASYNKNIDTGYTTQVQTILQGLGANLGAGGVDGKWGAYTDAAYSKYKSQVDAALAGGSNIYGNGMGSMSGNSFFTPFQTPSLSYTTRTLDDLLAEARGFIGGLYDAQMLRQTQGYNASQQALARSYETARKTTQDSAVARGLGRSSYLTDSIANVGVREADATGELARNYNDMMAQLEANKSNAVYSYVSQQQAQDQQRALEAALAQAELQYKYDALNAEMELAATGSS
;
A
#
# COMPACT_ATOMS: atom_id res chain seq x y z
N MET A 1 -22.18 10.39 -29.39
CA MET A 1 -22.11 11.57 -28.52
C MET A 1 -23.40 11.58 -27.72
N ALA A 2 -23.34 11.27 -26.45
CA ALA A 2 -24.51 11.30 -25.59
C ALA A 2 -24.94 12.75 -25.38
N SER A 3 -26.20 13.05 -25.68
CA SER A 3 -26.79 14.37 -25.52
C SER A 3 -26.99 14.64 -24.02
N TYR A 4 -26.22 15.56 -23.46
CA TYR A 4 -26.39 16.02 -22.10
C TYR A 4 -27.77 16.68 -21.94
N ASN A 5 -28.61 16.07 -21.11
CA ASN A 5 -29.90 16.68 -20.77
C ASN A 5 -29.64 17.76 -19.69
N LYS A 6 -29.67 19.03 -20.12
CA LYS A 6 -29.37 20.21 -19.26
C LYS A 6 -30.37 20.47 -18.12
N ASN A 7 -31.38 19.63 -17.97
CA ASN A 7 -32.46 19.81 -16.98
C ASN A 7 -32.47 18.74 -15.89
N ILE A 8 -31.31 18.23 -15.51
CA ILE A 8 -31.22 17.38 -14.33
C ILE A 8 -31.34 18.30 -13.10
N ASP A 9 -32.26 17.94 -12.19
CA ASP A 9 -32.45 18.65 -10.92
C ASP A 9 -31.13 18.88 -10.21
N THR A 10 -30.88 20.16 -9.86
CA THR A 10 -29.64 20.57 -9.17
C THR A 10 -29.47 19.83 -7.84
N GLY A 11 -30.58 19.54 -7.13
CA GLY A 11 -30.57 18.77 -5.89
C GLY A 11 -30.10 17.33 -6.10
N TYR A 12 -30.61 16.63 -7.12
CA TYR A 12 -30.19 15.29 -7.48
C TYR A 12 -28.70 15.26 -7.90
N THR A 13 -28.28 16.22 -8.72
CA THR A 13 -26.88 16.34 -9.16
C THR A 13 -25.94 16.55 -7.98
N THR A 14 -26.29 17.42 -7.04
CA THR A 14 -25.51 17.66 -5.82
C THR A 14 -25.38 16.41 -4.96
N GLN A 15 -26.47 15.63 -4.80
CA GLN A 15 -26.41 14.35 -4.07
C GLN A 15 -25.48 13.36 -4.74
N VAL A 16 -25.60 13.17 -6.05
CA VAL A 16 -24.72 12.29 -6.82
C VAL A 16 -23.28 12.72 -6.71
N GLN A 17 -22.98 14.01 -6.87
CA GLN A 17 -21.62 14.55 -6.75
C GLN A 17 -21.06 14.35 -5.34
N THR A 18 -21.86 14.52 -4.29
CA THR A 18 -21.45 14.29 -2.90
C THR A 18 -21.08 12.82 -2.67
N ILE A 19 -21.91 11.89 -3.15
CA ILE A 19 -21.63 10.46 -3.07
C ILE A 19 -20.35 10.12 -3.84
N LEU A 20 -20.21 10.63 -5.06
CA LEU A 20 -19.03 10.40 -5.90
C LEU A 20 -17.76 10.95 -5.26
N GLN A 21 -17.83 12.11 -4.62
CA GLN A 21 -16.71 12.68 -3.87
C GLN A 21 -16.33 11.80 -2.67
N GLY A 22 -17.31 11.27 -1.94
CA GLY A 22 -17.10 10.30 -0.86
C GLY A 22 -16.46 8.99 -1.33
N LEU A 23 -16.71 8.61 -2.59
CA LEU A 23 -16.08 7.44 -3.24
C LEU A 23 -14.69 7.76 -3.84
N GLY A 24 -14.16 8.96 -3.61
CA GLY A 24 -12.86 9.38 -4.12
C GLY A 24 -12.83 9.68 -5.63
N ALA A 25 -13.98 9.94 -6.24
CA ALA A 25 -14.06 10.27 -7.67
C ALA A 25 -13.54 11.69 -7.95
N ASN A 26 -12.84 11.84 -9.08
CA ASN A 26 -12.41 13.16 -9.55
C ASN A 26 -13.57 13.87 -10.26
N LEU A 27 -14.10 14.93 -9.66
CA LEU A 27 -15.18 15.76 -10.19
C LEU A 27 -14.68 17.02 -10.91
N GLY A 28 -13.36 17.15 -11.10
CA GLY A 28 -12.76 18.33 -11.69
C GLY A 28 -12.65 19.52 -10.72
N ALA A 29 -12.30 20.70 -11.24
CA ALA A 29 -12.04 21.90 -10.45
C ALA A 29 -13.29 22.46 -9.72
N GLY A 30 -14.50 22.11 -10.19
CA GLY A 30 -15.77 22.56 -9.61
C GLY A 30 -16.23 21.73 -8.41
N GLY A 31 -15.73 20.52 -8.23
CA GLY A 31 -16.15 19.62 -7.15
C GLY A 31 -17.67 19.38 -7.17
N VAL A 32 -18.30 19.55 -6.00
CA VAL A 32 -19.76 19.46 -5.83
C VAL A 32 -20.39 20.83 -6.13
N ASP A 33 -20.73 21.08 -7.37
CA ASP A 33 -21.26 22.38 -7.85
C ASP A 33 -22.72 22.31 -8.32
N GLY A 34 -23.37 21.16 -8.19
CA GLY A 34 -24.75 20.93 -8.62
C GLY A 34 -24.95 20.92 -10.14
N LYS A 35 -23.86 20.90 -10.94
CA LYS A 35 -23.92 20.89 -12.38
C LYS A 35 -23.44 19.55 -12.93
N TRP A 36 -24.28 18.89 -13.73
CA TRP A 36 -23.92 17.64 -14.37
C TRP A 36 -22.98 17.89 -15.56
N GLY A 37 -21.70 17.72 -15.36
CA GLY A 37 -20.67 17.92 -16.37
C GLY A 37 -19.98 16.61 -16.79
N ALA A 38 -19.03 16.71 -17.71
CA ALA A 38 -18.29 15.56 -18.23
C ALA A 38 -17.56 14.76 -17.14
N TYR A 39 -17.03 15.42 -16.12
CA TYR A 39 -16.38 14.76 -14.99
C TYR A 39 -17.38 13.99 -14.13
N THR A 40 -18.55 14.58 -13.85
CA THR A 40 -19.63 13.92 -13.11
C THR A 40 -20.15 12.72 -13.88
N ASP A 41 -20.33 12.84 -15.18
CA ASP A 41 -20.80 11.76 -16.05
C ASP A 41 -19.83 10.58 -16.10
N ALA A 42 -18.54 10.85 -16.28
CA ALA A 42 -17.49 9.83 -16.27
C ALA A 42 -17.39 9.14 -14.90
N ALA A 43 -17.45 9.92 -13.83
CA ALA A 43 -17.41 9.40 -12.46
C ALA A 43 -18.66 8.55 -12.16
N TYR A 44 -19.85 9.04 -12.52
CA TYR A 44 -21.11 8.30 -12.34
C TYR A 44 -21.09 6.98 -13.12
N SER A 45 -20.63 6.97 -14.37
CA SER A 45 -20.53 5.76 -15.16
C SER A 45 -19.62 4.72 -14.51
N LYS A 46 -18.54 5.15 -13.87
CA LYS A 46 -17.60 4.28 -13.17
C LYS A 46 -18.15 3.70 -11.87
N TYR A 47 -18.87 4.51 -11.11
CA TYR A 47 -19.35 4.16 -9.77
C TYR A 47 -20.89 3.97 -9.71
N LYS A 48 -21.54 3.77 -10.84
CA LYS A 48 -23.01 3.74 -10.97
C LYS A 48 -23.71 2.83 -9.95
N SER A 49 -23.26 1.60 -9.80
CA SER A 49 -23.87 0.64 -8.87
C SER A 49 -23.79 1.09 -7.41
N GLN A 50 -22.70 1.75 -7.03
CA GLN A 50 -22.49 2.24 -5.67
C GLN A 50 -23.31 3.51 -5.40
N VAL A 51 -23.40 4.39 -6.39
CA VAL A 51 -24.22 5.61 -6.34
C VAL A 51 -25.70 5.23 -6.27
N ASP A 52 -26.16 4.33 -7.14
CA ASP A 52 -27.56 3.91 -7.17
C ASP A 52 -27.95 3.19 -5.87
N ALA A 53 -27.06 2.38 -5.29
CA ALA A 53 -27.27 1.75 -3.99
C ALA A 53 -27.36 2.78 -2.85
N ALA A 54 -26.48 3.79 -2.86
CA ALA A 54 -26.50 4.88 -1.88
C ALA A 54 -27.76 5.75 -1.99
N LEU A 55 -28.23 6.00 -3.21
CA LEU A 55 -29.49 6.72 -3.45
C LEU A 55 -30.71 5.90 -3.07
N ALA A 56 -30.70 4.58 -3.29
CA ALA A 56 -31.81 3.68 -2.93
C ALA A 56 -31.87 3.39 -1.43
N GLY A 57 -30.73 3.38 -0.74
CA GLY A 57 -30.64 3.22 0.72
C GLY A 57 -30.63 4.54 1.49
N GLY A 58 -30.52 5.66 0.79
CA GLY A 58 -30.35 6.98 1.38
C GLY A 58 -31.68 7.65 1.66
N SER A 59 -31.99 7.83 2.92
CA SER A 59 -32.97 8.77 3.44
C SER A 59 -32.78 10.13 2.76
N ASN A 60 -33.88 10.64 2.21
CA ASN A 60 -34.01 12.02 1.73
C ASN A 60 -33.50 13.03 2.75
N ILE A 61 -32.28 13.56 2.55
CA ILE A 61 -31.74 14.63 3.41
C ILE A 61 -32.39 15.99 3.11
N TYR A 62 -33.16 16.11 2.01
CA TYR A 62 -33.88 17.30 1.64
C TYR A 62 -35.25 16.92 1.03
N GLY A 63 -36.13 16.41 1.86
CA GLY A 63 -37.52 16.23 1.51
C GLY A 63 -38.40 17.33 2.14
N ASN A 64 -38.41 18.51 1.53
CA ASN A 64 -39.50 19.46 1.76
C ASN A 64 -40.73 18.95 0.98
N GLY A 65 -41.38 17.93 1.49
CA GLY A 65 -42.64 17.39 0.98
C GLY A 65 -43.72 17.63 1.99
N MET A 66 -44.45 18.73 1.83
CA MET A 66 -45.82 18.80 2.39
C MET A 66 -46.60 17.64 1.78
N GLY A 67 -46.66 16.52 2.48
CA GLY A 67 -47.41 15.34 2.13
C GLY A 67 -48.34 14.95 3.24
N SER A 68 -49.60 15.29 3.07
CA SER A 68 -50.81 14.66 3.66
C SER A 68 -50.71 14.24 5.13
N MET A 69 -51.24 15.07 5.99
CA MET A 69 -51.61 14.71 7.35
C MET A 69 -52.66 13.60 7.34
N SER A 70 -52.28 12.39 7.65
CA SER A 70 -53.19 11.33 8.05
C SER A 70 -52.60 10.63 9.28
N GLY A 71 -53.14 10.95 10.44
CA GLY A 71 -53.22 10.11 11.64
C GLY A 71 -51.91 9.79 12.36
N ASN A 72 -51.66 10.51 13.47
CA ASN A 72 -50.93 10.04 14.65
C ASN A 72 -49.52 9.46 14.48
N SER A 73 -48.57 10.28 14.09
CA SER A 73 -47.20 10.19 14.66
C SER A 73 -46.45 11.47 14.32
N PHE A 74 -46.46 12.44 15.25
CA PHE A 74 -45.75 13.72 15.12
C PHE A 74 -44.24 13.60 15.24
N PHE A 75 -43.71 12.41 15.37
CA PHE A 75 -42.30 12.18 15.64
C PHE A 75 -41.72 11.11 14.74
N THR A 76 -40.73 11.49 13.93
CA THR A 76 -39.87 10.55 13.24
C THR A 76 -38.55 10.49 14.01
N PRO A 77 -38.19 9.35 14.61
CA PRO A 77 -36.92 9.22 15.36
C PRO A 77 -35.74 9.57 14.50
N PHE A 78 -34.77 10.29 15.08
CA PHE A 78 -33.50 10.52 14.42
C PHE A 78 -32.75 9.19 14.23
N GLN A 79 -32.23 8.98 13.02
CA GLN A 79 -31.41 7.83 12.73
C GLN A 79 -29.94 8.15 12.97
N THR A 80 -29.27 7.29 13.69
CA THR A 80 -27.83 7.42 13.96
C THR A 80 -27.04 7.20 12.67
N PRO A 81 -26.14 8.12 12.29
CA PRO A 81 -25.22 7.89 11.17
C PRO A 81 -24.36 6.65 11.45
N SER A 82 -24.12 5.84 10.43
CA SER A 82 -23.24 4.69 10.54
C SER A 82 -21.78 5.12 10.36
N LEU A 83 -20.96 4.91 11.38
CA LEU A 83 -19.50 5.04 11.32
C LEU A 83 -18.92 3.63 11.26
N SER A 84 -18.20 3.34 10.19
CA SER A 84 -17.50 2.05 10.05
C SER A 84 -16.09 2.28 9.53
N TYR A 85 -15.15 1.50 10.03
CA TYR A 85 -13.79 1.40 9.52
C TYR A 85 -13.57 0.00 8.98
N THR A 86 -13.17 -0.08 7.71
CA THR A 86 -12.82 -1.37 7.11
C THR A 86 -11.32 -1.59 7.26
N THR A 87 -10.95 -2.61 8.00
CA THR A 87 -9.55 -3.04 8.12
C THR A 87 -9.06 -3.62 6.81
N ARG A 88 -7.80 -3.36 6.47
CA ARG A 88 -7.15 -3.95 5.29
C ARG A 88 -6.97 -5.45 5.52
N THR A 89 -7.05 -6.22 4.46
CA THR A 89 -6.78 -7.66 4.53
C THR A 89 -5.29 -7.93 4.72
N LEU A 90 -4.95 -9.10 5.25
CA LEU A 90 -3.56 -9.51 5.37
C LEU A 90 -2.84 -9.53 4.01
N ASP A 91 -3.55 -9.95 2.96
CA ASP A 91 -3.00 -10.00 1.60
C ASP A 91 -2.70 -8.60 1.05
N ASP A 92 -3.57 -7.62 1.30
CA ASP A 92 -3.33 -6.22 0.92
C ASP A 92 -2.10 -5.65 1.64
N LEU A 93 -1.98 -5.90 2.95
CA LEU A 93 -0.84 -5.46 3.75
C LEU A 93 0.47 -6.12 3.30
N LEU A 94 0.42 -7.41 2.96
CA LEU A 94 1.58 -8.13 2.43
C LEU A 94 1.98 -7.61 1.04
N ALA A 95 1.02 -7.32 0.17
CA ALA A 95 1.29 -6.75 -1.14
C ALA A 95 1.92 -5.36 -1.04
N GLU A 96 1.39 -4.50 -0.17
CA GLU A 96 1.93 -3.17 0.11
C GLU A 96 3.34 -3.25 0.68
N ALA A 97 3.57 -4.11 1.69
CA ALA A 97 4.87 -4.31 2.31
C ALA A 97 5.91 -4.83 1.31
N ARG A 98 5.55 -5.80 0.47
CA ARG A 98 6.44 -6.33 -0.58
C ARG A 98 6.77 -5.29 -1.64
N GLY A 99 5.82 -4.44 -2.01
CA GLY A 99 6.06 -3.36 -2.96
C GLY A 99 7.05 -2.33 -2.44
N PHE A 100 6.85 -1.84 -1.23
CA PHE A 100 7.70 -0.80 -0.64
C PHE A 100 9.04 -1.35 -0.12
N ILE A 101 9.00 -2.37 0.74
CA ILE A 101 10.20 -2.94 1.37
C ILE A 101 10.99 -3.76 0.35
N GLY A 102 10.29 -4.51 -0.53
CA GLY A 102 10.92 -5.31 -1.57
C GLY A 102 11.85 -4.48 -2.44
N GLY A 103 11.37 -3.35 -2.96
CA GLY A 103 12.17 -2.48 -3.82
C GLY A 103 13.46 -1.96 -3.17
N LEU A 104 13.43 -1.67 -1.84
CA LEU A 104 14.61 -1.24 -1.09
C LEU A 104 15.66 -2.35 -1.00
N TYR A 105 15.24 -3.55 -0.61
CA TYR A 105 16.15 -4.69 -0.46
C TYR A 105 16.64 -5.23 -1.80
N ASP A 106 15.82 -5.25 -2.83
CA ASP A 106 16.21 -5.66 -4.18
C ASP A 106 17.29 -4.73 -4.76
N ALA A 107 17.19 -3.42 -4.51
CA ALA A 107 18.23 -2.46 -4.87
C ALA A 107 19.54 -2.68 -4.08
N GLN A 108 19.46 -3.13 -2.82
CA GLN A 108 20.66 -3.49 -2.04
C GLN A 108 21.29 -4.79 -2.56
N MET A 109 20.49 -5.82 -2.80
CA MET A 109 20.94 -7.09 -3.36
C MET A 109 21.62 -6.89 -4.72
N LEU A 110 21.04 -6.05 -5.58
CA LEU A 110 21.64 -5.72 -6.87
C LEU A 110 23.03 -5.06 -6.70
N ARG A 111 23.16 -4.10 -5.78
CA ARG A 111 24.46 -3.46 -5.49
C ARG A 111 25.50 -4.46 -4.96
N GLN A 112 25.09 -5.37 -4.09
CA GLN A 112 25.98 -6.42 -3.58
C GLN A 112 26.43 -7.37 -4.69
N THR A 113 25.50 -7.77 -5.59
CA THR A 113 25.84 -8.59 -6.75
C THR A 113 26.82 -7.89 -7.69
N GLN A 114 26.63 -6.59 -7.95
CA GLN A 114 27.56 -5.80 -8.75
C GLN A 114 28.95 -5.71 -8.09
N GLY A 115 28.98 -5.46 -6.77
CA GLY A 115 30.22 -5.44 -5.98
C GLY A 115 30.96 -6.79 -6.00
N TYR A 116 30.24 -7.88 -5.85
CA TYR A 116 30.78 -9.24 -5.95
C TYR A 116 31.41 -9.51 -7.32
N ASN A 117 30.69 -9.18 -8.40
CA ASN A 117 31.19 -9.36 -9.76
C ASN A 117 32.46 -8.51 -10.02
N ALA A 118 32.49 -7.27 -9.54
CA ALA A 118 33.65 -6.41 -9.63
C ALA A 118 34.86 -7.00 -8.85
N SER A 119 34.59 -7.51 -7.64
CA SER A 119 35.63 -8.16 -6.81
C SER A 119 36.18 -9.44 -7.44
N GLN A 120 35.32 -10.27 -8.03
CA GLN A 120 35.75 -11.45 -8.79
C GLN A 120 36.68 -11.07 -9.95
N GLN A 121 36.32 -10.05 -10.73
CA GLN A 121 37.15 -9.59 -11.84
C GLN A 121 38.49 -9.02 -11.36
N ALA A 122 38.49 -8.25 -10.27
CA ALA A 122 39.72 -7.72 -9.69
C ALA A 122 40.62 -8.84 -9.16
N LEU A 123 40.02 -9.83 -8.50
CA LEU A 123 40.73 -11.02 -7.99
C LEU A 123 41.38 -11.81 -9.14
N ALA A 124 40.62 -12.11 -10.18
CA ALA A 124 41.14 -12.84 -11.37
C ALA A 124 42.33 -12.10 -12.01
N ARG A 125 42.21 -10.78 -12.21
CA ARG A 125 43.31 -9.95 -12.76
C ARG A 125 44.54 -9.96 -11.85
N SER A 126 44.35 -9.91 -10.52
CA SER A 126 45.47 -9.93 -9.59
C SER A 126 46.25 -11.26 -9.63
N TYR A 127 45.55 -12.39 -9.71
CA TYR A 127 46.14 -13.70 -9.81
C TYR A 127 46.74 -13.97 -11.18
N GLU A 128 46.19 -13.47 -12.28
CA GLU A 128 46.82 -13.49 -13.60
C GLU A 128 48.14 -12.73 -13.57
N THR A 129 48.18 -11.55 -12.97
CA THR A 129 49.40 -10.78 -12.79
C THR A 129 50.43 -11.53 -11.93
N ALA A 130 49.97 -12.15 -10.82
CA ALA A 130 50.84 -12.94 -9.94
C ALA A 130 51.45 -14.14 -10.67
N ARG A 131 50.67 -14.87 -11.48
CA ARG A 131 51.20 -15.99 -12.33
C ARG A 131 52.24 -15.51 -13.30
N LYS A 132 51.99 -14.41 -14.02
CA LYS A 132 52.92 -13.81 -14.97
C LYS A 132 54.21 -13.37 -14.26
N THR A 133 54.12 -12.67 -13.15
CA THR A 133 55.30 -12.25 -12.38
C THR A 133 56.12 -13.44 -11.88
N THR A 134 55.44 -14.51 -11.42
CA THR A 134 56.09 -15.76 -11.01
C THR A 134 56.85 -16.41 -12.16
N GLN A 135 56.23 -16.48 -13.33
CA GLN A 135 56.81 -17.02 -14.54
C GLN A 135 58.01 -16.20 -15.01
N ASP A 136 57.88 -14.88 -15.11
CA ASP A 136 58.94 -13.98 -15.54
C ASP A 136 60.15 -14.03 -14.59
N SER A 137 59.90 -14.08 -13.28
CA SER A 137 60.94 -14.20 -12.25
C SER A 137 61.67 -15.54 -12.34
N ALA A 138 60.95 -16.63 -12.60
CA ALA A 138 61.58 -17.94 -12.77
C ALA A 138 62.43 -18.03 -14.05
N VAL A 139 61.96 -17.45 -15.15
CA VAL A 139 62.69 -17.37 -16.41
C VAL A 139 63.98 -16.54 -16.23
N ALA A 140 63.88 -15.37 -15.58
CA ALA A 140 65.05 -14.52 -15.30
C ALA A 140 66.14 -15.20 -14.47
N ARG A 141 65.76 -16.19 -13.64
CA ARG A 141 66.69 -17.03 -12.82
C ARG A 141 67.16 -18.30 -13.52
N GLY A 142 66.75 -18.47 -14.76
CA GLY A 142 67.08 -19.70 -15.51
C GLY A 142 66.27 -20.93 -15.11
N LEU A 143 65.22 -20.76 -14.30
CA LEU A 143 64.37 -21.83 -13.79
C LEU A 143 63.12 -22.10 -14.63
N GLY A 144 63.06 -21.53 -15.83
CA GLY A 144 61.81 -21.52 -16.68
C GLY A 144 61.31 -22.94 -17.09
N ARG A 145 62.14 -23.99 -16.93
CA ARG A 145 61.75 -25.39 -17.17
C ARG A 145 61.88 -26.28 -15.94
N SER A 146 61.91 -25.71 -14.76
CA SER A 146 62.10 -26.46 -13.50
C SER A 146 60.73 -26.83 -12.87
N SER A 147 60.74 -27.90 -12.05
CA SER A 147 59.61 -28.27 -11.20
C SER A 147 59.20 -27.11 -10.25
N TYR A 148 60.22 -26.34 -9.83
CA TYR A 148 59.96 -25.13 -9.00
C TYR A 148 58.97 -24.15 -9.61
N LEU A 149 59.04 -23.88 -10.92
CA LEU A 149 58.08 -23.02 -11.60
C LEU A 149 56.69 -23.65 -11.58
N THR A 150 56.58 -24.93 -11.88
CA THR A 150 55.31 -25.66 -11.87
C THR A 150 54.66 -25.63 -10.50
N ASP A 151 55.40 -25.89 -9.43
CA ASP A 151 54.93 -25.87 -8.06
C ASP A 151 54.53 -24.45 -7.61
N SER A 152 55.29 -23.43 -8.02
CA SER A 152 55.00 -22.04 -7.70
C SER A 152 53.72 -21.57 -8.37
N ILE A 153 53.49 -21.93 -9.64
CA ILE A 153 52.23 -21.60 -10.35
C ILE A 153 51.06 -22.38 -9.72
N ALA A 154 51.23 -23.66 -9.36
CA ALA A 154 50.21 -24.44 -8.67
C ALA A 154 49.81 -23.80 -7.34
N ASN A 155 50.76 -23.32 -6.55
CA ASN A 155 50.50 -22.61 -5.29
C ASN A 155 49.73 -21.29 -5.50
N VAL A 156 50.00 -20.56 -6.59
CA VAL A 156 49.20 -19.37 -6.95
C VAL A 156 47.76 -19.79 -7.27
N GLY A 157 47.58 -20.90 -7.98
CA GLY A 157 46.24 -21.44 -8.30
C GLY A 157 45.45 -21.88 -7.07
N VAL A 158 46.09 -22.51 -6.09
CA VAL A 158 45.45 -22.88 -4.81
C VAL A 158 44.98 -21.63 -4.06
N ARG A 159 45.85 -20.62 -3.95
CA ARG A 159 45.48 -19.35 -3.28
C ARG A 159 44.33 -18.62 -3.99
N GLU A 160 44.28 -18.69 -5.32
CA GLU A 160 43.17 -18.13 -6.11
C GLU A 160 41.89 -18.88 -5.81
N ALA A 161 41.92 -20.21 -5.78
CA ALA A 161 40.74 -21.02 -5.46
C ALA A 161 40.20 -20.72 -4.04
N ASP A 162 41.13 -20.64 -3.06
CA ASP A 162 40.79 -20.31 -1.67
C ASP A 162 40.14 -18.90 -1.56
N ALA A 163 40.78 -17.90 -2.17
CA ALA A 163 40.27 -16.53 -2.14
C ALA A 163 38.94 -16.39 -2.88
N THR A 164 38.74 -17.07 -4.00
CA THR A 164 37.48 -17.12 -4.73
C THR A 164 36.38 -17.79 -3.89
N GLY A 165 36.73 -18.90 -3.23
CA GLY A 165 35.83 -19.61 -2.34
C GLY A 165 35.41 -18.77 -1.13
N GLU A 166 36.33 -18.01 -0.55
CA GLU A 166 36.05 -17.08 0.56
C GLU A 166 35.14 -15.94 0.10
N LEU A 167 35.45 -15.31 -1.05
CA LEU A 167 34.64 -14.26 -1.63
C LEU A 167 33.19 -14.76 -1.89
N ALA A 168 33.01 -15.96 -2.41
CA ALA A 168 31.72 -16.56 -2.68
C ALA A 168 30.96 -16.84 -1.37
N ARG A 169 31.63 -17.37 -0.34
CA ARG A 169 30.98 -17.58 0.97
C ARG A 169 30.50 -16.27 1.57
N ASN A 170 31.33 -15.24 1.62
CA ASN A 170 31.00 -13.93 2.15
C ASN A 170 29.82 -13.29 1.41
N TYR A 171 29.76 -13.44 0.08
CA TYR A 171 28.64 -12.97 -0.72
C TYR A 171 27.34 -13.72 -0.37
N ASN A 172 27.38 -15.05 -0.29
CA ASN A 172 26.22 -15.86 0.03
C ASN A 172 25.69 -15.55 1.43
N ASP A 173 26.57 -15.40 2.42
CA ASP A 173 26.19 -15.05 3.79
C ASP A 173 25.52 -13.67 3.85
N MET A 174 26.06 -12.70 3.12
CA MET A 174 25.50 -11.37 3.03
C MET A 174 24.13 -11.38 2.34
N MET A 175 23.97 -12.13 1.26
CA MET A 175 22.68 -12.28 0.57
C MET A 175 21.64 -12.95 1.46
N ALA A 176 22.01 -13.99 2.19
CA ALA A 176 21.13 -14.65 3.16
C ALA A 176 20.68 -13.69 4.29
N GLN A 177 21.61 -12.88 4.80
CA GLN A 177 21.27 -11.84 5.79
C GLN A 177 20.31 -10.79 5.23
N LEU A 178 20.54 -10.32 3.99
CA LEU A 178 19.64 -9.36 3.36
C LEU A 178 18.24 -9.94 3.17
N GLU A 179 18.12 -11.20 2.78
CA GLU A 179 16.85 -11.87 2.59
C GLU A 179 16.11 -12.09 3.91
N ALA A 180 16.82 -12.48 4.97
CA ALA A 180 16.28 -12.56 6.32
C ALA A 180 15.81 -11.19 6.84
N ASN A 181 16.60 -10.14 6.63
CA ASN A 181 16.24 -8.78 7.01
C ASN A 181 15.02 -8.26 6.23
N LYS A 182 14.95 -8.55 4.92
CA LYS A 182 13.78 -8.25 4.09
C LYS A 182 12.53 -8.90 4.65
N SER A 183 12.61 -10.19 4.96
CA SER A 183 11.50 -10.96 5.53
C SER A 183 11.03 -10.37 6.86
N ASN A 184 11.96 -10.10 7.78
CA ASN A 184 11.67 -9.51 9.08
C ASN A 184 11.06 -8.11 8.96
N ALA A 185 11.55 -7.29 8.02
CA ALA A 185 11.01 -5.96 7.77
C ALA A 185 9.55 -6.03 7.24
N VAL A 186 9.26 -6.97 6.33
CA VAL A 186 7.89 -7.21 5.86
C VAL A 186 6.97 -7.61 6.99
N TYR A 187 7.38 -8.58 7.83
CA TYR A 187 6.57 -9.00 8.98
C TYR A 187 6.33 -7.87 9.98
N SER A 188 7.37 -7.11 10.30
CA SER A 188 7.28 -5.97 11.21
C SER A 188 6.32 -4.91 10.68
N TYR A 189 6.42 -4.56 9.40
CA TYR A 189 5.51 -3.61 8.77
C TYR A 189 4.07 -4.09 8.84
N VAL A 190 3.79 -5.32 8.43
CA VAL A 190 2.44 -5.91 8.42
C VAL A 190 1.85 -5.93 9.83
N SER A 191 2.60 -6.39 10.83
CA SER A 191 2.16 -6.42 12.22
C SER A 191 1.81 -5.02 12.75
N GLN A 192 2.64 -4.02 12.43
CA GLN A 192 2.40 -2.64 12.84
C GLN A 192 1.15 -2.05 12.17
N GLN A 193 0.98 -2.27 10.88
CA GLN A 193 -0.18 -1.79 10.14
C GLN A 193 -1.47 -2.48 10.60
N GLN A 194 -1.41 -3.77 10.87
CA GLN A 194 -2.54 -4.53 11.41
C GLN A 194 -2.98 -4.01 12.79
N ALA A 195 -2.02 -3.74 13.67
CA ALA A 195 -2.30 -3.15 14.98
C ALA A 195 -2.94 -1.76 14.86
N GLN A 196 -2.45 -0.92 13.96
CA GLN A 196 -3.04 0.39 13.69
C GLN A 196 -4.46 0.30 13.11
N ASP A 197 -4.71 -0.63 12.20
CA ASP A 197 -6.04 -0.83 11.62
C ASP A 197 -7.03 -1.35 12.68
N GLN A 198 -6.61 -2.25 13.58
CA GLN A 198 -7.42 -2.70 14.71
C GLN A 198 -7.75 -1.55 15.68
N GLN A 199 -6.77 -0.69 15.96
CA GLN A 199 -7.00 0.47 16.81
C GLN A 199 -8.01 1.43 16.19
N ARG A 200 -7.88 1.75 14.89
CA ARG A 200 -8.84 2.60 14.17
C ARG A 200 -10.23 1.99 14.11
N ALA A 201 -10.34 0.68 13.93
CA ALA A 201 -11.62 -0.02 13.96
C ALA A 201 -12.28 0.07 15.34
N LEU A 202 -11.51 -0.07 16.41
CA LEU A 202 -11.99 0.09 17.78
C LEU A 202 -12.44 1.54 18.05
N GLU A 203 -11.66 2.52 17.65
CA GLU A 203 -12.01 3.94 17.78
C GLU A 203 -13.29 4.27 17.03
N ALA A 204 -13.46 3.76 15.81
CA ALA A 204 -14.68 3.92 15.04
C ALA A 204 -15.91 3.27 15.72
N ALA A 205 -15.73 2.07 16.28
CA ALA A 205 -16.78 1.38 17.02
C ALA A 205 -17.19 2.12 18.30
N LEU A 206 -16.23 2.67 19.04
CA LEU A 206 -16.51 3.49 20.23
C LEU A 206 -17.22 4.79 19.85
N ALA A 207 -16.79 5.47 18.81
CA ALA A 207 -17.44 6.68 18.32
C ALA A 207 -18.86 6.38 17.84
N GLN A 208 -19.09 5.25 17.19
CA GLN A 208 -20.43 4.79 16.79
C GLN A 208 -21.34 4.55 18.01
N ALA A 209 -20.81 3.87 19.04
CA ALA A 209 -21.58 3.61 20.26
C ALA A 209 -21.94 4.91 21.01
N GLU A 210 -21.02 5.87 21.07
CA GLU A 210 -21.27 7.18 21.69
C GLU A 210 -22.33 7.98 20.91
N LEU A 211 -22.27 7.97 19.58
CA LEU A 211 -23.29 8.58 18.74
C LEU A 211 -24.64 7.91 18.96
N GLN A 212 -24.72 6.60 18.96
CA GLN A 212 -25.94 5.85 19.20
C GLN A 212 -26.57 6.27 20.52
N TYR A 213 -25.79 6.30 21.60
CA TYR A 213 -26.27 6.72 22.92
C TYR A 213 -26.84 8.15 22.91
N LYS A 214 -26.17 9.11 22.24
CA LYS A 214 -26.66 10.49 22.14
C LYS A 214 -27.95 10.59 21.35
N TYR A 215 -28.09 9.86 20.26
CA TYR A 215 -29.31 9.84 19.44
C TYR A 215 -30.47 9.16 20.19
N ASP A 216 -30.21 8.08 20.91
CA ASP A 216 -31.22 7.40 21.70
C ASP A 216 -31.73 8.30 22.85
N ALA A 217 -30.83 9.03 23.51
CA ALA A 217 -31.19 10.00 24.54
C ALA A 217 -32.05 11.14 23.97
N LEU A 218 -31.65 11.69 22.82
CA LEU A 218 -32.39 12.75 22.14
C LEU A 218 -33.80 12.28 21.69
N ASN A 219 -33.90 11.09 21.14
CA ASN A 219 -35.17 10.49 20.74
C ASN A 219 -36.08 10.26 21.96
N ALA A 220 -35.55 9.83 23.10
CA ALA A 220 -36.30 9.66 24.35
C ALA A 220 -36.83 11.00 24.90
N GLU A 221 -36.00 12.06 24.88
CA GLU A 221 -36.41 13.40 25.28
C GLU A 221 -37.56 13.94 24.39
N MET A 222 -37.49 13.74 23.08
CA MET A 222 -38.52 14.18 22.15
C MET A 222 -39.79 13.38 22.31
N GLU A 223 -39.72 12.09 22.60
CA GLU A 223 -40.89 11.25 22.86
C GLU A 223 -41.62 11.70 24.15
N LEU A 224 -40.85 12.01 25.20
CA LEU A 224 -41.38 12.57 26.45
C LEU A 224 -42.05 13.93 26.23
N ALA A 225 -41.43 14.80 25.42
CA ALA A 225 -42.02 16.10 25.11
C ALA A 225 -43.33 15.97 24.30
N ALA A 226 -43.40 14.99 23.40
CA ALA A 226 -44.60 14.72 22.61
C ALA A 226 -45.77 14.15 23.46
N THR A 227 -45.47 13.33 24.47
CA THR A 227 -46.47 12.71 25.35
C THR A 227 -46.91 13.61 26.52
N GLY A 228 -46.05 14.56 26.96
CA GLY A 228 -46.31 15.46 28.08
C GLY A 228 -47.14 16.69 27.74
N SER A 229 -47.52 16.87 26.45
CA SER A 229 -48.33 18.01 25.96
C SER A 229 -49.80 17.69 25.79
N SER A 230 -50.32 16.64 26.43
CA SER A 230 -51.74 16.20 26.35
C SER A 230 -52.54 16.60 27.57
#